data_2111d15542666f2545f0f57bfcee839a
#
_entry.id   2111d15542666f2545f0f57bfcee839a
#
_cell.length_a   1.000
_cell.length_b   1.000
_cell.length_c   1.000
_cell.angle_alpha   90.00
_cell.angle_beta   90.00
_cell.angle_gamma   90.00
#
_symmetry.space_group_name_H-M   'P 1'
#
loop_
_entity.id
_entity.type
_entity.pdbx_description
1 polymer ?
#
loop_
_entity_poly.entity_id
_entity_poly.type
_entity_poly.pdbx_seq_one_letter_code
_entity_poly.pdbx_strand_id
1 'polypeptide(L)'
;MSDGHLLVAYHGCDITTRDDLVAGRLKTLDQSKNRYDWLGPGTYFFEGDPVRALLFATASRDNPGKMYTKRPIASPAVVGAVLCVQRWLDMTSQSGIREFMQAAEPTIKGFHEDGTRIPTNAVAGPDDQDVILRALDNAIISFIHGARKKDGKPGFQAVRGAFPQGQPLVDNSGFREHSHIQIAVRDPSCVLGWFLPPEVPIPLLTPEQYGLAKKKLEAAVRNRKPRVRGGQPA
;
A
#
# COMPACT_ATOMS: atom_id res chain seq x y z
N MET A 1 3.94 20.64 21.32
CA MET A 1 3.34 20.04 20.09
C MET A 1 4.51 19.44 19.33
N SER A 2 4.55 18.13 19.13
CA SER A 2 5.60 17.55 18.28
C SER A 2 5.27 17.94 16.85
N ASP A 3 6.17 18.66 16.20
CA ASP A 3 6.02 19.01 14.80
C ASP A 3 5.89 17.74 13.98
N GLY A 4 4.78 17.60 13.22
CA GLY A 4 4.55 16.44 12.38
C GLY A 4 5.63 16.35 11.29
N HIS A 5 6.01 15.13 10.92
CA HIS A 5 6.93 14.91 9.81
C HIS A 5 6.20 15.15 8.50
N LEU A 6 6.58 16.22 7.79
CA LEU A 6 6.04 16.56 6.48
C LEU A 6 6.83 15.83 5.40
N LEU A 7 6.14 15.14 4.50
CA LEU A 7 6.77 14.42 3.40
C LEU A 7 5.88 14.36 2.15
N VAL A 8 6.51 14.08 1.02
CA VAL A 8 5.85 13.84 -0.27
C VAL A 8 5.83 12.35 -0.56
N ALA A 9 4.67 11.86 -0.94
CA ALA A 9 4.50 10.45 -1.32
C ALA A 9 3.54 10.33 -2.52
N TYR A 10 3.61 9.19 -3.21
CA TYR A 10 2.92 8.98 -4.48
C TYR A 10 2.07 7.72 -4.45
N HIS A 11 0.91 7.78 -5.10
CA HIS A 11 -0.02 6.66 -5.21
C HIS A 11 -0.32 6.36 -6.68
N GLY A 12 -0.11 5.09 -7.06
CA GLY A 12 -0.48 4.59 -8.38
C GLY A 12 -1.96 4.23 -8.45
N CYS A 13 -2.70 4.82 -9.38
CA CYS A 13 -4.15 4.64 -9.50
C CYS A 13 -4.62 4.76 -10.96
N ASP A 14 -5.92 4.67 -11.17
CA ASP A 14 -6.53 5.05 -12.45
C ASP A 14 -6.50 6.57 -12.65
N ILE A 15 -6.35 7.00 -13.88
CA ILE A 15 -6.26 8.42 -14.26
C ILE A 15 -7.49 9.24 -13.81
N THR A 16 -8.68 8.60 -13.80
CA THR A 16 -9.90 9.25 -13.32
C THR A 16 -9.87 9.50 -11.82
N THR A 17 -9.33 8.55 -11.06
CA THR A 17 -9.12 8.69 -9.61
C THR A 17 -8.12 9.81 -9.31
N ARG A 18 -7.00 9.88 -10.06
CA ARG A 18 -6.04 10.98 -9.97
C ARG A 18 -6.70 12.33 -10.16
N ASP A 19 -7.44 12.48 -11.27
CA ASP A 19 -8.10 13.74 -11.60
C ASP A 19 -9.16 14.13 -10.58
N ASP A 20 -9.90 13.15 -10.04
CA ASP A 20 -10.90 13.42 -9.00
C ASP A 20 -10.27 13.89 -7.69
N LEU A 21 -9.11 13.36 -7.31
CA LEU A 21 -8.36 13.79 -6.12
C LEU A 21 -7.82 15.20 -6.30
N VAL A 22 -7.12 15.45 -7.41
CA VAL A 22 -6.49 16.76 -7.67
C VAL A 22 -7.54 17.87 -7.86
N ALA A 23 -8.67 17.56 -8.50
CA ALA A 23 -9.78 18.51 -8.66
C ALA A 23 -10.67 18.63 -7.41
N GLY A 24 -10.38 17.89 -6.34
CA GLY A 24 -11.13 17.92 -5.09
C GLY A 24 -12.52 17.28 -5.14
N ARG A 25 -12.86 16.54 -6.20
CA ARG A 25 -14.11 15.78 -6.31
C ARG A 25 -14.07 14.52 -5.41
N LEU A 26 -12.88 13.93 -5.25
CA LEU A 26 -12.61 12.90 -4.27
C LEU A 26 -11.69 13.48 -3.18
N LYS A 27 -11.99 13.24 -1.91
CA LYS A 27 -11.20 13.79 -0.80
C LYS A 27 -10.14 12.82 -0.30
N THR A 28 -10.45 11.53 -0.28
CA THR A 28 -9.61 10.48 0.27
C THR A 28 -9.66 9.24 -0.60
N LEU A 29 -8.62 8.42 -0.51
CA LEU A 29 -8.60 7.07 -1.09
C LEU A 29 -9.15 6.05 -0.09
N ASP A 30 -9.72 4.98 -0.62
CA ASP A 30 -10.11 3.83 0.20
C ASP A 30 -8.88 3.16 0.81
N GLN A 31 -8.96 2.79 2.07
CA GLN A 31 -7.94 2.01 2.72
C GLN A 31 -7.95 0.56 2.22
N SER A 32 -6.79 -0.01 1.96
CA SER A 32 -6.64 -1.45 1.80
C SER A 32 -6.83 -2.14 3.15
N LYS A 33 -7.49 -3.31 3.12
CA LYS A 33 -7.74 -4.17 4.29
C LYS A 33 -7.44 -5.63 3.95
N ASN A 34 -6.54 -5.87 3.01
CA ASN A 34 -6.14 -7.22 2.68
C ASN A 34 -5.28 -7.80 3.81
N ARG A 35 -5.47 -9.09 4.09
CA ARG A 35 -4.70 -9.77 5.15
C ARG A 35 -3.22 -9.95 4.83
N TYR A 36 -2.82 -9.70 3.60
CA TYR A 36 -1.44 -9.80 3.12
C TYR A 36 -0.74 -8.45 2.94
N ASP A 37 -1.41 -7.34 3.25
CA ASP A 37 -0.81 -6.00 3.17
C ASP A 37 0.22 -5.84 4.27
N TRP A 38 1.49 -5.81 3.93
CA TRP A 38 2.61 -5.99 4.87
C TRP A 38 2.77 -4.90 5.94
N LEU A 39 2.29 -3.69 5.69
CA LEU A 39 2.23 -2.60 6.68
C LEU A 39 0.86 -2.50 7.38
N GLY A 40 0.03 -3.54 7.25
CA GLY A 40 -1.31 -3.55 7.79
C GLY A 40 -2.32 -2.72 6.99
N PRO A 41 -3.55 -2.55 7.50
CA PRO A 41 -4.58 -1.77 6.83
C PRO A 41 -4.22 -0.29 6.69
N GLY A 42 -4.43 0.30 5.51
CA GLY A 42 -4.15 1.70 5.25
C GLY A 42 -4.25 2.07 3.77
N THR A 43 -4.06 3.35 3.47
CA THR A 43 -3.85 3.83 2.10
C THR A 43 -2.35 3.81 1.82
N TYR A 44 -1.95 3.08 0.79
CA TYR A 44 -0.55 2.83 0.49
C TYR A 44 0.05 3.87 -0.45
N PHE A 45 1.24 4.33 -0.12
CA PHE A 45 2.01 5.29 -0.91
C PHE A 45 3.45 4.82 -1.08
N PHE A 46 4.09 5.26 -2.15
CA PHE A 46 5.53 5.18 -2.37
C PHE A 46 6.15 6.52 -1.95
N GLU A 47 7.10 6.48 -1.00
CA GLU A 47 7.76 7.68 -0.51
C GLU A 47 8.75 8.20 -1.54
N GLY A 48 8.58 9.45 -2.00
CA GLY A 48 9.50 10.12 -2.90
C GLY A 48 9.66 9.51 -4.31
N ASP A 49 8.85 8.49 -4.69
CA ASP A 49 9.07 7.73 -5.92
C ASP A 49 7.79 7.64 -6.80
N PRO A 50 7.54 8.64 -7.66
CA PRO A 50 6.41 8.62 -8.59
C PRO A 50 6.57 7.56 -9.68
N VAL A 51 7.80 7.22 -10.08
CA VAL A 51 8.06 6.22 -11.10
C VAL A 51 7.65 4.84 -10.59
N ARG A 52 8.03 4.51 -9.35
CA ARG A 52 7.63 3.24 -8.70
C ARG A 52 6.11 3.14 -8.54
N ALA A 53 5.44 4.25 -8.22
CA ALA A 53 3.98 4.31 -8.17
C ALA A 53 3.33 4.04 -9.54
N LEU A 54 3.91 4.58 -10.63
CA LEU A 54 3.44 4.33 -11.99
C LEU A 54 3.65 2.87 -12.41
N LEU A 55 4.81 2.29 -12.11
CA LEU A 55 5.10 0.88 -12.37
C LEU A 55 4.08 -0.03 -11.67
N PHE A 56 3.73 0.27 -10.43
CA PHE A 56 2.69 -0.46 -9.70
C PHE A 56 1.32 -0.36 -10.38
N ALA A 57 0.90 0.84 -10.79
CA ALA A 57 -0.38 1.04 -11.48
C ALA A 57 -0.42 0.31 -12.83
N THR A 58 0.70 0.32 -13.57
CA THR A 58 0.86 -0.38 -14.84
C THR A 58 0.78 -1.89 -14.65
N ALA A 59 1.55 -2.44 -13.70
CA ALA A 59 1.52 -3.86 -13.37
C ALA A 59 0.12 -4.32 -12.92
N SER A 60 -0.62 -3.47 -12.19
CA SER A 60 -2.00 -3.77 -11.77
C SER A 60 -2.98 -3.80 -12.93
N ARG A 61 -2.80 -2.96 -13.95
CA ARG A 61 -3.57 -3.00 -15.20
C ARG A 61 -3.29 -4.29 -15.98
N ASP A 62 -2.01 -4.62 -16.13
CA ASP A 62 -1.55 -5.72 -16.99
C ASP A 62 -1.80 -7.10 -16.35
N ASN A 63 -1.87 -7.15 -15.02
CA ASN A 63 -2.08 -8.38 -14.26
C ASN A 63 -3.30 -8.30 -13.32
N PRO A 64 -4.52 -8.09 -13.82
CA PRO A 64 -5.70 -7.90 -12.99
C PRO A 64 -6.04 -9.12 -12.11
N GLY A 65 -5.57 -10.31 -12.50
CA GLY A 65 -5.72 -11.55 -11.73
C GLY A 65 -4.85 -11.62 -10.48
N LYS A 66 -3.70 -10.95 -10.44
CA LYS A 66 -2.80 -10.90 -9.27
C LYS A 66 -3.30 -9.95 -8.16
N MET A 67 -4.35 -9.19 -8.42
CA MET A 67 -5.11 -8.41 -7.43
C MET A 67 -4.27 -7.38 -6.64
N TYR A 68 -3.36 -6.71 -7.29
CA TYR A 68 -2.57 -5.63 -6.69
C TYR A 68 -3.44 -4.47 -6.20
N THR A 69 -4.61 -4.24 -6.82
CA THR A 69 -5.52 -3.16 -6.45
C THR A 69 -6.93 -3.68 -6.17
N LYS A 70 -7.62 -3.01 -5.24
CA LYS A 70 -9.03 -3.30 -4.91
C LYS A 70 -9.96 -2.96 -6.08
N ARG A 71 -9.66 -1.91 -6.81
CA ARG A 71 -10.38 -1.47 -8.01
C ARG A 71 -9.54 -1.71 -9.26
N PRO A 72 -10.13 -2.01 -10.42
CA PRO A 72 -9.40 -2.09 -11.67
C PRO A 72 -8.72 -0.77 -12.00
N ILE A 73 -7.60 -0.85 -12.68
CA ILE A 73 -6.93 0.29 -13.33
C ILE A 73 -7.04 0.07 -14.83
N ALA A 74 -7.69 0.97 -15.53
CA ALA A 74 -7.81 0.91 -16.99
C ALA A 74 -6.80 1.83 -17.69
N SER A 75 -6.48 2.95 -17.05
CA SER A 75 -5.51 3.94 -17.53
C SER A 75 -4.59 4.31 -16.36
N PRO A 76 -3.40 3.70 -16.28
CA PRO A 76 -2.46 3.93 -15.18
C PRO A 76 -2.05 5.40 -15.07
N ALA A 77 -2.05 5.89 -13.84
CA ALA A 77 -1.63 7.25 -13.51
C ALA A 77 -1.07 7.30 -12.09
N VAL A 78 -0.48 8.42 -11.74
CA VAL A 78 0.08 8.70 -10.42
C VAL A 78 -0.49 10.01 -9.88
N VAL A 79 -0.83 10.01 -8.61
CA VAL A 79 -1.15 11.21 -7.85
C VAL A 79 -0.11 11.40 -6.75
N GLY A 80 0.35 12.63 -6.58
CA GLY A 80 1.18 13.04 -5.45
C GLY A 80 0.30 13.44 -4.25
N ALA A 81 0.81 13.19 -3.06
CA ALA A 81 0.21 13.59 -1.79
C ALA A 81 1.24 14.25 -0.88
N VAL A 82 0.83 15.32 -0.20
CA VAL A 82 1.59 15.90 0.91
C VAL A 82 1.05 15.28 2.19
N LEU A 83 1.90 14.59 2.93
CA LEU A 83 1.55 13.91 4.17
C LEU A 83 2.17 14.66 5.36
N CYS A 84 1.41 14.76 6.47
CA CYS A 84 1.90 15.23 7.77
C CYS A 84 1.56 14.18 8.83
N VAL A 85 2.57 13.46 9.30
CA VAL A 85 2.40 12.36 10.24
C VAL A 85 3.16 12.62 11.53
N GLN A 86 2.49 12.54 12.66
CA GLN A 86 3.06 12.76 13.99
C GLN A 86 3.44 11.45 14.69
N ARG A 87 2.63 10.40 14.49
CA ARG A 87 2.83 9.11 15.17
C ARG A 87 3.06 7.99 14.16
N TRP A 88 4.32 7.63 14.03
CA TRP A 88 4.80 6.59 13.12
C TRP A 88 5.04 5.26 13.81
N LEU A 89 4.68 4.15 13.17
CA LEU A 89 5.35 2.88 13.33
C LEU A 89 6.35 2.76 12.17
N ASP A 90 7.59 3.16 12.41
CA ASP A 90 8.62 3.19 11.37
C ASP A 90 9.53 1.96 11.45
N MET A 91 9.30 1.01 10.54
CA MET A 91 10.08 -0.23 10.44
C MET A 91 11.49 -0.02 9.88
N THR A 92 11.86 1.20 9.51
CA THR A 92 13.24 1.57 9.16
C THR A 92 14.03 2.09 10.37
N SER A 93 13.36 2.24 11.52
CA SER A 93 13.94 2.72 12.78
C SER A 93 14.08 1.59 13.81
N GLN A 94 15.11 1.69 14.67
CA GLN A 94 15.30 0.73 15.75
C GLN A 94 14.13 0.71 16.75
N SER A 95 13.44 1.82 16.94
CA SER A 95 12.25 1.87 17.82
C SER A 95 11.08 1.09 17.23
N GLY A 96 10.79 1.26 15.94
CA GLY A 96 9.73 0.50 15.26
C GLY A 96 10.04 -1.00 15.19
N ILE A 97 11.30 -1.35 14.89
CA ILE A 97 11.76 -2.74 14.89
C ILE A 97 11.55 -3.38 16.27
N ARG A 98 11.92 -2.70 17.35
CA ARG A 98 11.67 -3.20 18.72
C ARG A 98 10.20 -3.37 19.04
N GLU A 99 9.35 -2.41 18.65
CA GLU A 99 7.90 -2.52 18.85
C GLU A 99 7.32 -3.76 18.12
N PHE A 100 7.79 -4.01 16.90
CA PHE A 100 7.41 -5.19 16.13
C PHE A 100 7.88 -6.49 16.79
N MET A 101 9.14 -6.55 17.23
CA MET A 101 9.70 -7.73 17.92
C MET A 101 8.93 -8.05 19.21
N GLN A 102 8.61 -7.04 20.00
CA GLN A 102 7.84 -7.20 21.24
C GLN A 102 6.41 -7.69 20.99
N ALA A 103 5.84 -7.38 19.83
CA ALA A 103 4.50 -7.83 19.46
C ALA A 103 4.47 -9.20 18.80
N ALA A 104 5.60 -9.67 18.25
CA ALA A 104 5.64 -10.92 17.49
C ALA A 104 5.29 -12.15 18.34
N GLU A 105 5.94 -12.32 19.51
CA GLU A 105 5.69 -13.47 20.40
C GLU A 105 4.23 -13.51 20.91
N PRO A 106 3.66 -12.43 21.47
CA PRO A 106 2.27 -12.42 21.89
C PRO A 106 1.30 -12.70 20.74
N THR A 107 1.59 -12.22 19.52
CA THR A 107 0.77 -12.48 18.34
C THR A 107 0.76 -13.97 18.01
N ILE A 108 1.93 -14.61 17.94
CA ILE A 108 2.07 -16.05 17.66
C ILE A 108 1.40 -16.88 18.73
N LYS A 109 1.61 -16.52 20.01
CA LYS A 109 0.96 -17.19 21.14
C LYS A 109 -0.56 -17.12 21.05
N GLY A 110 -1.13 -15.95 20.68
CA GLY A 110 -2.57 -15.80 20.48
C GLY A 110 -3.13 -16.78 19.44
N PHE A 111 -2.44 -16.94 18.29
CA PHE A 111 -2.87 -17.94 17.29
C PHE A 111 -2.87 -19.38 17.82
N HIS A 112 -1.87 -19.75 18.65
CA HIS A 112 -1.83 -21.05 19.28
C HIS A 112 -2.98 -21.24 20.28
N GLU A 113 -3.24 -20.25 21.13
CA GLU A 113 -4.32 -20.30 22.13
C GLU A 113 -5.70 -20.39 21.49
N ASP A 114 -5.91 -19.69 20.37
CA ASP A 114 -7.15 -19.75 19.59
C ASP A 114 -7.28 -21.00 18.72
N GLY A 115 -6.28 -21.89 18.69
CA GLY A 115 -6.24 -23.07 17.82
C GLY A 115 -6.26 -22.72 16.33
N THR A 116 -5.86 -21.51 15.95
CA THR A 116 -5.85 -21.03 14.56
C THR A 116 -4.45 -21.13 13.94
N ARG A 117 -4.41 -21.37 12.63
CA ARG A 117 -3.14 -21.46 11.91
C ARG A 117 -2.41 -20.12 11.92
N ILE A 118 -1.13 -20.12 12.29
CA ILE A 118 -0.26 -18.94 12.17
C ILE A 118 -0.14 -18.56 10.70
N PRO A 119 -0.44 -17.30 10.32
CA PRO A 119 -0.25 -16.85 8.94
C PRO A 119 1.24 -16.87 8.57
N THR A 120 1.52 -17.09 7.29
CA THR A 120 2.88 -17.10 6.75
C THR A 120 3.02 -16.07 5.64
N ASN A 121 4.23 -15.52 5.51
CA ASN A 121 4.57 -14.71 4.35
C ASN A 121 4.87 -15.62 3.16
N ALA A 122 4.43 -15.24 1.95
CA ALA A 122 4.54 -16.07 0.76
C ALA A 122 4.75 -15.25 -0.52
N VAL A 123 5.22 -15.90 -1.56
CA VAL A 123 5.21 -15.36 -2.93
C VAL A 123 3.77 -15.38 -3.48
N ALA A 124 3.45 -14.52 -4.45
CA ALA A 124 2.10 -14.47 -5.01
C ALA A 124 1.82 -15.60 -6.02
N GLY A 125 2.87 -16.16 -6.62
CA GLY A 125 2.79 -17.25 -7.58
C GLY A 125 4.11 -18.03 -7.67
N PRO A 126 4.13 -19.18 -8.34
CA PRO A 126 5.31 -20.04 -8.43
C PRO A 126 6.51 -19.35 -9.12
N ASP A 127 6.23 -18.41 -10.02
CA ASP A 127 7.25 -17.68 -10.78
C ASP A 127 7.65 -16.35 -10.10
N ASP A 128 7.01 -15.99 -8.98
CA ASP A 128 7.32 -14.78 -8.24
C ASP A 128 8.48 -15.03 -7.26
N GLN A 129 9.51 -14.20 -7.31
CA GLN A 129 10.65 -14.30 -6.40
C GLN A 129 10.47 -13.47 -5.14
N ASP A 130 9.62 -12.44 -5.21
CA ASP A 130 9.39 -11.54 -4.09
C ASP A 130 8.27 -12.06 -3.17
N VAL A 131 8.56 -12.07 -1.87
CA VAL A 131 7.58 -12.41 -0.84
C VAL A 131 6.66 -11.20 -0.64
N ILE A 132 5.67 -11.05 -1.50
CA ILE A 132 4.74 -9.90 -1.50
C ILE A 132 3.46 -10.13 -0.69
N LEU A 133 3.08 -11.38 -0.46
CA LEU A 133 1.95 -11.73 0.40
C LEU A 133 2.43 -11.88 1.84
N ARG A 134 2.32 -10.83 2.64
CA ARG A 134 2.95 -10.77 3.98
C ARG A 134 1.92 -10.83 5.11
N ALA A 135 1.20 -11.95 5.18
CA ALA A 135 0.12 -12.15 6.12
C ALA A 135 0.59 -12.21 7.59
N LEU A 136 1.81 -12.71 7.86
CA LEU A 136 2.38 -12.69 9.21
C LEU A 136 2.72 -11.27 9.65
N ASP A 137 3.38 -10.49 8.78
CA ASP A 137 3.73 -9.10 9.09
C ASP A 137 2.46 -8.27 9.34
N ASN A 138 1.44 -8.46 8.51
CA ASN A 138 0.12 -7.84 8.70
C ASN A 138 -0.49 -8.17 10.06
N ALA A 139 -0.45 -9.45 10.47
CA ALA A 139 -1.02 -9.90 11.73
C ALA A 139 -0.32 -9.23 12.92
N ILE A 140 1.03 -9.16 12.91
CA ILE A 140 1.81 -8.53 13.99
C ILE A 140 1.53 -7.02 14.05
N ILE A 141 1.54 -6.32 12.92
CA ILE A 141 1.23 -4.88 12.88
C ILE A 141 -0.20 -4.62 13.34
N SER A 142 -1.15 -5.48 12.95
CA SER A 142 -2.55 -5.37 13.41
C SER A 142 -2.66 -5.59 14.90
N PHE A 143 -1.90 -6.54 15.46
CA PHE A 143 -1.83 -6.76 16.91
C PHE A 143 -1.28 -5.53 17.65
N ILE A 144 -0.21 -4.89 17.15
CA ILE A 144 0.34 -3.66 17.74
C ILE A 144 -0.74 -2.59 17.86
N HIS A 145 -1.51 -2.38 16.78
CA HIS A 145 -2.60 -1.39 16.80
C HIS A 145 -3.72 -1.78 17.77
N GLY A 146 -4.07 -3.07 17.81
CA GLY A 146 -5.06 -3.61 18.73
C GLY A 146 -4.66 -3.44 20.21
N ALA A 147 -3.42 -3.78 20.54
CA ALA A 147 -2.85 -3.64 21.87
C ALA A 147 -2.85 -2.16 22.33
N ARG A 148 -2.38 -1.25 21.48
CA ARG A 148 -2.39 0.20 21.78
C ARG A 148 -3.81 0.70 22.06
N LYS A 149 -4.78 0.26 21.25
CA LYS A 149 -6.20 0.62 21.47
C LYS A 149 -6.71 0.08 22.80
N LYS A 150 -6.39 -1.17 23.14
CA LYS A 150 -6.77 -1.80 24.42
C LYS A 150 -6.16 -1.05 25.61
N ASP A 151 -4.92 -0.59 25.47
CA ASP A 151 -4.19 0.17 26.50
C ASP A 151 -4.61 1.65 26.57
N GLY A 152 -5.58 2.11 25.78
CA GLY A 152 -5.98 3.51 25.70
C GLY A 152 -4.90 4.44 25.11
N LYS A 153 -3.86 3.90 24.48
CA LYS A 153 -2.79 4.66 23.84
C LYS A 153 -3.21 5.17 22.47
N PRO A 154 -2.78 6.38 22.06
CA PRO A 154 -3.01 6.85 20.70
C PRO A 154 -2.45 5.89 19.68
N GLY A 155 -3.25 5.54 18.67
CA GLY A 155 -2.80 4.68 17.56
C GLY A 155 -1.73 5.35 16.71
N PHE A 156 -0.92 4.56 16.00
CA PHE A 156 -0.07 5.09 14.93
C PHE A 156 -0.94 5.57 13.77
N GLN A 157 -0.61 6.72 13.23
CA GLN A 157 -1.32 7.33 12.09
C GLN A 157 -0.87 6.75 10.76
N ALA A 158 0.39 6.31 10.69
CA ALA A 158 0.94 5.63 9.53
C ALA A 158 2.00 4.61 9.94
N VAL A 159 2.20 3.63 9.07
CA VAL A 159 3.27 2.64 9.15
C VAL A 159 4.18 2.83 7.95
N ARG A 160 5.51 2.83 8.16
CA ARG A 160 6.53 3.02 7.12
C ARG A 160 7.49 1.84 7.10
N GLY A 161 7.91 1.40 5.93
CA GLY A 161 8.87 0.31 5.83
C GLY A 161 9.59 0.28 4.48
N ALA A 162 10.82 -0.27 4.49
CA ALA A 162 11.61 -0.52 3.29
C ALA A 162 11.26 -1.89 2.69
N PHE A 163 11.03 -1.94 1.39
CA PHE A 163 10.68 -3.14 0.66
C PHE A 163 11.71 -3.42 -0.44
N PRO A 164 12.68 -4.33 -0.19
CA PRO A 164 13.57 -4.80 -1.25
C PRO A 164 12.78 -5.68 -2.21
N GLN A 165 12.73 -5.29 -3.50
CA GLN A 165 11.94 -5.98 -4.53
C GLN A 165 12.67 -6.01 -5.86
N GLY A 166 12.38 -7.04 -6.67
CA GLY A 166 12.99 -7.26 -7.99
C GLY A 166 14.31 -8.00 -7.94
N GLN A 167 14.99 -8.06 -9.09
CA GLN A 167 16.29 -8.70 -9.22
C GLN A 167 17.40 -7.85 -8.58
N PRO A 168 18.50 -8.46 -8.13
CA PRO A 168 19.72 -7.71 -7.79
C PRO A 168 20.18 -6.87 -8.99
N LEU A 169 20.64 -5.64 -8.76
CA LEU A 169 21.13 -4.76 -9.82
C LEU A 169 22.37 -5.33 -10.53
N VAL A 170 23.18 -6.07 -9.81
CA VAL A 170 24.29 -6.89 -10.29
C VAL A 170 24.39 -8.12 -9.41
N ASP A 171 25.08 -9.16 -9.86
CA ASP A 171 25.27 -10.40 -9.11
C ASP A 171 25.75 -10.12 -7.67
N ASN A 172 25.13 -10.75 -6.70
CA ASN A 172 25.38 -10.58 -5.25
C ASN A 172 25.13 -9.17 -4.68
N SER A 173 24.49 -8.25 -5.42
CA SER A 173 24.10 -6.95 -4.89
C SER A 173 22.95 -7.06 -3.89
N GLY A 174 23.03 -6.32 -2.79
CA GLY A 174 21.90 -6.09 -1.88
C GLY A 174 20.89 -5.08 -2.42
N PHE A 175 21.24 -4.28 -3.41
CA PHE A 175 20.34 -3.35 -4.08
C PHE A 175 19.54 -4.06 -5.16
N ARG A 176 18.23 -3.81 -5.20
CA ARG A 176 17.29 -4.46 -6.12
C ARG A 176 16.55 -3.44 -6.97
N GLU A 177 16.13 -3.86 -8.18
CA GLU A 177 15.56 -3.00 -9.23
C GLU A 177 14.35 -2.17 -8.78
N HIS A 178 13.55 -2.73 -7.88
CA HIS A 178 12.28 -2.13 -7.45
C HIS A 178 12.23 -1.86 -5.95
N SER A 179 13.41 -1.79 -5.29
CA SER A 179 13.48 -1.43 -3.88
C SER A 179 12.91 -0.04 -3.65
N HIS A 180 12.08 0.09 -2.63
CA HIS A 180 11.37 1.33 -2.34
C HIS A 180 10.97 1.41 -0.86
N ILE A 181 10.56 2.60 -0.44
CA ILE A 181 9.90 2.79 0.85
C ILE A 181 8.40 2.92 0.62
N GLN A 182 7.62 2.14 1.36
CA GLN A 182 6.17 2.27 1.39
C GLN A 182 5.68 2.86 2.71
N ILE A 183 4.55 3.55 2.61
CA ILE A 183 3.82 4.12 3.73
C ILE A 183 2.37 3.64 3.64
N ALA A 184 1.85 3.06 4.72
CA ALA A 184 0.43 2.77 4.88
C ALA A 184 -0.18 3.82 5.80
N VAL A 185 -0.91 4.79 5.25
CA VAL A 185 -1.61 5.84 6.01
C VAL A 185 -2.93 5.28 6.55
N ARG A 186 -3.05 5.24 7.86
CA ARG A 186 -4.23 4.74 8.58
C ARG A 186 -5.21 5.84 8.96
N ASP A 187 -4.68 7.03 9.23
CA ASP A 187 -5.45 8.22 9.54
C ASP A 187 -5.50 9.13 8.31
N PRO A 188 -6.64 9.21 7.60
CA PRO A 188 -6.75 10.04 6.40
C PRO A 188 -6.47 11.53 6.63
N SER A 189 -6.59 12.02 7.87
CA SER A 189 -6.27 13.41 8.22
C SER A 189 -4.80 13.76 8.04
N CYS A 190 -3.93 12.76 7.92
CA CYS A 190 -2.52 12.97 7.59
C CYS A 190 -2.30 13.44 6.16
N VAL A 191 -3.26 13.29 5.26
CA VAL A 191 -3.17 13.78 3.87
C VAL A 191 -3.59 15.23 3.82
N LEU A 192 -2.65 16.15 3.66
CA LEU A 192 -2.90 17.59 3.61
C LEU A 192 -3.40 18.06 2.24
N GLY A 193 -3.00 17.39 1.17
CA GLY A 193 -3.42 17.75 -0.17
C GLY A 193 -2.89 16.80 -1.25
N TRP A 194 -3.45 16.92 -2.44
CA TRP A 194 -3.15 16.15 -3.63
C TRP A 194 -2.61 17.06 -4.73
N PHE A 195 -1.66 16.54 -5.54
CA PHE A 195 -1.08 17.28 -6.64
C PHE A 195 -0.71 16.39 -7.83
N LEU A 196 -0.50 17.02 -9.00
CA LEU A 196 0.05 16.35 -10.18
C LEU A 196 1.57 16.23 -10.04
N PRO A 197 2.16 15.01 -10.12
CA PRO A 197 3.60 14.87 -10.04
C PRO A 197 4.28 15.50 -11.26
N PRO A 198 5.27 16.39 -11.09
CA PRO A 198 5.97 17.01 -12.21
C PRO A 198 6.85 16.02 -12.97
N GLU A 199 7.32 14.96 -12.32
CA GLU A 199 8.17 13.90 -12.89
C GLU A 199 7.41 12.98 -13.84
N VAL A 200 6.07 12.97 -13.76
CA VAL A 200 5.18 12.21 -14.64
C VAL A 200 4.16 13.21 -15.26
N PRO A 201 4.60 14.02 -16.24
CA PRO A 201 3.88 15.20 -16.69
C PRO A 201 2.68 14.86 -17.59
N ILE A 202 1.67 14.24 -17.01
CA ILE A 202 0.37 14.05 -17.67
C ILE A 202 -0.60 15.09 -17.11
N PRO A 203 -1.03 16.09 -17.88
CA PRO A 203 -1.95 17.14 -17.41
C PRO A 203 -3.30 16.54 -17.00
N LEU A 204 -4.11 17.33 -16.30
CA LEU A 204 -5.50 16.98 -16.05
C LEU A 204 -6.23 16.77 -17.38
N LEU A 205 -7.08 15.77 -17.42
CA LEU A 205 -7.90 15.47 -18.60
C LEU A 205 -8.92 16.59 -18.85
N THR A 206 -9.15 16.89 -20.12
CA THR A 206 -10.32 17.67 -20.50
C THR A 206 -11.60 16.92 -20.13
N PRO A 207 -12.76 17.60 -20.01
CA PRO A 207 -14.03 16.92 -19.71
C PRO A 207 -14.36 15.77 -20.67
N GLU A 208 -14.02 15.92 -21.95
CA GLU A 208 -14.23 14.88 -22.96
C GLU A 208 -13.30 13.67 -22.72
N GLN A 209 -12.01 13.92 -22.55
CA GLN A 209 -11.01 12.88 -22.24
C GLN A 209 -11.34 12.15 -20.94
N TYR A 210 -11.80 12.88 -19.92
CA TYR A 210 -12.24 12.29 -18.66
C TYR A 210 -13.44 11.37 -18.88
N GLY A 211 -14.43 11.79 -19.67
CA GLY A 211 -15.58 10.96 -20.01
C GLY A 211 -15.21 9.66 -20.72
N LEU A 212 -14.23 9.71 -21.64
CA LEU A 212 -13.70 8.53 -22.31
C LEU A 212 -12.94 7.60 -21.34
N ALA A 213 -12.09 8.14 -20.50
CA ALA A 213 -11.34 7.37 -19.48
C ALA A 213 -12.29 6.70 -18.50
N LYS A 214 -13.35 7.39 -18.07
CA LYS A 214 -14.37 6.82 -17.17
C LYS A 214 -15.12 5.66 -17.82
N LYS A 215 -15.54 5.77 -19.07
CA LYS A 215 -16.16 4.64 -19.82
C LYS A 215 -15.23 3.44 -19.91
N LYS A 216 -13.92 3.67 -20.16
CA LYS A 216 -12.91 2.61 -20.19
C LYS A 216 -12.77 1.91 -18.84
N LEU A 217 -12.75 2.67 -17.75
CA LEU A 217 -12.70 2.14 -16.38
C LEU A 217 -13.96 1.32 -16.05
N GLU A 218 -15.15 1.82 -16.38
CA GLU A 218 -16.42 1.11 -16.18
C GLU A 218 -16.47 -0.21 -16.96
N ALA A 219 -15.93 -0.24 -18.19
CA ALA A 219 -15.79 -1.47 -18.94
C ALA A 219 -14.84 -2.47 -18.27
N ALA A 220 -13.70 -2.01 -17.75
CA ALA A 220 -12.76 -2.85 -17.00
C ALA A 220 -13.38 -3.40 -15.70
N VAL A 221 -14.20 -2.62 -15.00
CA VAL A 221 -14.96 -3.08 -13.83
C VAL A 221 -15.93 -4.20 -14.19
N ARG A 222 -16.69 -4.04 -15.29
CA ARG A 222 -17.65 -5.07 -15.75
C ARG A 222 -16.98 -6.37 -16.17
N ASN A 223 -15.81 -6.27 -16.80
CA ASN A 223 -15.09 -7.43 -17.31
C ASN A 223 -14.19 -8.11 -16.25
N ARG A 224 -14.12 -7.55 -15.06
CA ARG A 224 -13.30 -8.12 -13.97
C ARG A 224 -13.90 -9.45 -13.52
N LYS A 225 -13.17 -10.54 -13.76
CA LYS A 225 -13.55 -11.86 -13.23
C LYS A 225 -13.63 -11.80 -11.69
N PRO A 226 -14.61 -12.49 -11.06
CA PRO A 226 -14.67 -12.62 -9.62
C PRO A 226 -13.32 -13.13 -9.08
N ARG A 227 -12.90 -12.62 -7.94
CA ARG A 227 -11.72 -13.14 -7.23
C ARG A 227 -11.91 -14.64 -7.02
N VAL A 228 -11.11 -15.46 -7.70
CA VAL A 228 -10.90 -16.83 -7.24
C VAL A 228 -10.19 -16.69 -5.89
N ARG A 229 -10.92 -16.93 -4.80
CA ARG A 229 -10.28 -17.09 -3.48
C ARG A 229 -9.29 -18.22 -3.68
N GLY A 230 -8.00 -17.92 -3.66
CA GLY A 230 -6.96 -18.92 -3.73
C GLY A 230 -7.31 -20.00 -2.72
N GLY A 231 -7.50 -21.23 -3.22
CA GLY A 231 -7.80 -22.36 -2.37
C GLY A 231 -6.74 -22.41 -1.28
N GLN A 232 -7.18 -22.51 -0.04
CA GLN A 232 -6.30 -22.95 1.01
C GLN A 232 -5.75 -24.31 0.54
N PRO A 233 -4.43 -24.48 0.43
CA PRO A 233 -3.91 -25.85 0.37
C PRO A 233 -4.35 -26.52 1.66
N ALA A 234 -4.92 -27.71 1.49
CA ALA A 234 -5.41 -28.58 2.54
C ALA A 234 -4.33 -28.89 3.58
#